data_e7d0b59eadf45cba5e7fe4855d37a2bc
#
_entry.id   e7d0b59eadf45cba5e7fe4855d37a2bc
#
_cell.length_a   1.000
_cell.length_b   1.000
_cell.length_c   1.000
_cell.angle_alpha   90.00
_cell.angle_beta   90.00
_cell.angle_gamma   90.00
#
_symmetry.space_group_name_H-M   'P 1'
#
loop_
_entity.id
_entity.type
_entity.pdbx_description
1 polymer ?
#
loop_
_entity_poly.entity_id
_entity_poly.type
_entity_poly.pdbx_seq_one_letter_code
_entity_poly.pdbx_strand_id
1 'polypeptide(L)'
;EQLSSTRVEIREKLLETLADFDDTLMEKIIEDLPTSTEEVYENLKKDIAANKIVEVLTGSAENETGIRRLLKSIRHDCPSHEETIKRNGFKITNNVSCVQVFKTNFIPHRGKQSIARVWSGELEEGSSLQNSIRLQNLFSLKGKEFVKISKAKAGDIIGLSRIEAINTGDLISDGEKEIKKGHNLPIPPQPIYPKAIRAIKREDDVKLSESLKEILETDSSYVIERNTATQQLLIWGQGEIHLRVVLNKLKNNYNIETKEEKINFAFHETIQGSVSDHITTHKKQSGGAGQYAKIVIDVKPLPRGEYFKFENK
;
A
#
# COMPACT_ATOMS: atom_id res chain seq x y z
N GLU A 1 -30.86 39.64 -1.56
CA GLU A 1 -29.92 40.44 -0.72
C GLU A 1 -29.08 39.56 0.22
N GLN A 2 -29.64 38.65 1.02
CA GLN A 2 -28.87 37.75 1.90
C GLN A 2 -27.92 36.82 1.14
N LEU A 3 -28.29 36.32 -0.02
CA LEU A 3 -27.41 35.45 -0.86
C LEU A 3 -26.26 36.23 -1.49
N SER A 4 -26.38 37.53 -1.72
CA SER A 4 -25.31 38.36 -2.25
C SER A 4 -24.27 38.72 -1.18
N SER A 5 -24.70 39.06 0.05
CA SER A 5 -23.79 39.31 1.16
C SER A 5 -22.95 38.09 1.54
N THR A 6 -23.57 36.90 1.61
CA THR A 6 -22.87 35.64 1.86
C THR A 6 -21.81 35.30 0.78
N ARG A 7 -22.07 35.67 -0.49
CA ARG A 7 -21.10 35.48 -1.56
C ARG A 7 -19.88 36.41 -1.45
N VAL A 8 -20.10 37.64 -1.01
CA VAL A 8 -19.02 38.61 -0.79
C VAL A 8 -18.14 38.14 0.39
N GLU A 9 -18.73 37.78 1.50
CA GLU A 9 -18.00 37.26 2.67
C GLU A 9 -17.17 35.99 2.35
N ILE A 10 -17.72 35.08 1.55
CA ILE A 10 -16.97 33.87 1.13
C ILE A 10 -15.77 34.24 0.22
N ARG A 11 -15.97 35.25 -0.67
CA ARG A 11 -14.89 35.71 -1.53
C ARG A 11 -13.78 36.40 -0.73
N GLU A 12 -14.13 37.24 0.22
CA GLU A 12 -13.18 37.92 1.11
C GLU A 12 -12.34 36.89 1.89
N LYS A 13 -12.99 35.94 2.54
CA LYS A 13 -12.29 34.83 3.25
C LYS A 13 -11.37 33.99 2.34
N LEU A 14 -11.78 33.75 1.10
CA LEU A 14 -10.94 33.05 0.14
C LEU A 14 -9.70 33.89 -0.20
N LEU A 15 -9.87 35.18 -0.47
CA LEU A 15 -8.77 36.09 -0.76
C LEU A 15 -7.79 36.22 0.42
N GLU A 16 -8.27 36.36 1.65
CA GLU A 16 -7.45 36.35 2.87
C GLU A 16 -6.62 35.06 2.97
N THR A 17 -7.27 33.89 2.78
CA THR A 17 -6.59 32.60 2.85
C THR A 17 -5.52 32.43 1.77
N LEU A 18 -5.75 32.94 0.56
CA LEU A 18 -4.76 32.88 -0.54
C LEU A 18 -3.62 33.87 -0.30
N ALA A 19 -3.90 35.02 0.29
CA ALA A 19 -2.91 36.04 0.63
C ALA A 19 -1.91 35.57 1.69
N ASP A 20 -2.27 34.63 2.56
CA ASP A 20 -1.34 34.00 3.51
C ASP A 20 -0.15 33.29 2.81
N PHE A 21 -0.28 33.00 1.51
CA PHE A 21 0.71 32.26 0.73
C PHE A 21 1.26 33.03 -0.47
N ASP A 22 0.80 34.28 -0.71
CA ASP A 22 1.24 35.12 -1.83
C ASP A 22 1.33 36.59 -1.41
N ASP A 23 2.58 37.08 -1.28
CA ASP A 23 2.87 38.44 -0.82
C ASP A 23 2.27 39.50 -1.74
N THR A 24 2.22 39.26 -3.06
CA THR A 24 1.65 40.23 -4.02
C THR A 24 0.12 40.36 -3.90
N LEU A 25 -0.53 39.25 -3.56
CA LEU A 25 -1.97 39.26 -3.29
C LEU A 25 -2.24 39.95 -1.93
N MET A 26 -1.38 39.71 -0.94
CA MET A 26 -1.45 40.37 0.37
C MET A 26 -1.33 41.91 0.24
N GLU A 27 -0.34 42.40 -0.53
CA GLU A 27 -0.13 43.82 -0.80
C GLU A 27 -1.40 44.46 -1.42
N LYS A 28 -1.99 43.79 -2.43
CA LYS A 28 -3.21 44.26 -3.08
C LYS A 28 -4.39 44.35 -2.12
N ILE A 29 -4.55 43.40 -1.20
CA ILE A 29 -5.61 43.41 -0.21
C ILE A 29 -5.41 44.57 0.78
N ILE A 30 -4.17 44.80 1.23
CA ILE A 30 -3.83 45.89 2.15
C ILE A 30 -4.07 47.26 1.50
N GLU A 31 -3.75 47.38 0.19
CA GLU A 31 -3.95 48.62 -0.55
C GLU A 31 -5.37 48.79 -1.12
N ASP A 32 -6.29 47.89 -0.80
CA ASP A 32 -7.69 47.85 -1.29
C ASP A 32 -7.77 47.87 -2.83
N LEU A 33 -6.80 47.24 -3.49
CA LEU A 33 -6.75 47.12 -4.97
C LEU A 33 -7.62 45.96 -5.46
N PRO A 34 -8.31 46.14 -6.62
CA PRO A 34 -9.14 45.08 -7.17
C PRO A 34 -8.31 43.89 -7.66
N THR A 35 -8.71 42.69 -7.21
CA THR A 35 -8.15 41.43 -7.71
C THR A 35 -9.01 40.85 -8.81
N SER A 36 -8.38 40.43 -9.92
CA SER A 36 -9.12 39.78 -11.00
C SER A 36 -9.52 38.35 -10.65
N THR A 37 -10.56 37.84 -11.30
CA THR A 37 -11.03 36.46 -11.08
C THR A 37 -9.97 35.45 -11.56
N GLU A 38 -9.27 35.75 -12.62
CA GLU A 38 -8.20 34.95 -13.17
C GLU A 38 -7.05 34.79 -12.19
N GLU A 39 -6.61 35.88 -11.59
CA GLU A 39 -5.55 35.89 -10.57
C GLU A 39 -5.90 35.02 -9.34
N VAL A 40 -7.14 35.13 -8.88
CA VAL A 40 -7.63 34.29 -7.77
C VAL A 40 -7.57 32.80 -8.13
N TYR A 41 -8.00 32.44 -9.35
CA TYR A 41 -7.94 31.03 -9.79
C TYR A 41 -6.52 30.52 -10.00
N GLU A 42 -5.61 31.35 -10.50
CA GLU A 42 -4.19 30.96 -10.64
C GLU A 42 -3.52 30.70 -9.29
N ASN A 43 -3.74 31.57 -8.31
CA ASN A 43 -3.26 31.38 -6.95
C ASN A 43 -3.90 30.15 -6.30
N LEU A 44 -5.20 29.97 -6.44
CA LEU A 44 -5.91 28.78 -5.93
C LEU A 44 -5.28 27.49 -6.48
N LYS A 45 -5.08 27.41 -7.80
CA LYS A 45 -4.47 26.26 -8.46
C LYS A 45 -3.03 26.01 -7.97
N LYS A 46 -2.22 27.06 -7.86
CA LYS A 46 -0.83 26.99 -7.38
C LYS A 46 -0.76 26.45 -5.95
N ASP A 47 -1.63 26.93 -5.06
CA ASP A 47 -1.60 26.57 -3.64
C ASP A 47 -2.22 25.17 -3.38
N ILE A 48 -3.24 24.77 -4.15
CA ILE A 48 -3.72 23.37 -4.17
C ILE A 48 -2.61 22.43 -4.67
N ALA A 49 -1.93 22.78 -5.76
CA ALA A 49 -0.84 21.98 -6.30
C ALA A 49 0.33 21.85 -5.32
N ALA A 50 0.59 22.89 -4.51
CA ALA A 50 1.61 22.90 -3.47
C ALA A 50 1.17 22.22 -2.14
N ASN A 51 -0.07 21.73 -2.03
CA ASN A 51 -0.69 21.19 -0.81
C ASN A 51 -0.76 22.22 0.36
N LYS A 52 -0.80 23.51 0.07
CA LYS A 52 -0.92 24.55 1.09
C LYS A 52 -2.36 24.74 1.53
N ILE A 53 -3.30 24.57 0.60
CA ILE A 53 -4.74 24.71 0.83
C ILE A 53 -5.50 23.48 0.33
N VAL A 54 -6.69 23.29 0.90
CA VAL A 54 -7.65 22.26 0.51
C VAL A 54 -8.98 22.93 0.19
N GLU A 55 -9.48 22.76 -1.04
CA GLU A 55 -10.78 23.27 -1.43
C GLU A 55 -11.90 22.44 -0.80
N VAL A 56 -12.82 23.09 -0.10
CA VAL A 56 -14.01 22.46 0.48
C VAL A 56 -15.22 22.81 -0.36
N LEU A 57 -15.83 21.82 -0.99
CA LEU A 57 -17.01 21.96 -1.82
C LEU A 57 -18.22 21.33 -1.14
N THR A 58 -19.35 22.04 -1.18
CA THR A 58 -20.60 21.53 -0.66
C THR A 58 -21.57 21.19 -1.80
N GLY A 59 -22.28 20.08 -1.64
CA GLY A 59 -23.23 19.64 -2.68
C GLY A 59 -24.12 18.50 -2.21
N SER A 60 -25.06 18.12 -3.05
CA SER A 60 -25.94 16.96 -2.89
C SER A 60 -25.91 16.15 -4.18
N ALA A 61 -25.44 14.91 -4.08
CA ALA A 61 -25.43 14.00 -5.22
C ALA A 61 -26.85 13.61 -5.65
N GLU A 62 -27.76 13.45 -4.70
CA GLU A 62 -29.15 13.07 -4.95
C GLU A 62 -29.92 14.18 -5.74
N ASN A 63 -29.67 15.43 -5.36
CA ASN A 63 -30.30 16.60 -6.00
C ASN A 63 -29.44 17.20 -7.13
N GLU A 64 -28.32 16.58 -7.47
CA GLU A 64 -27.34 17.03 -8.49
C GLU A 64 -26.83 18.47 -8.23
N THR A 65 -26.98 18.98 -7.02
CA THR A 65 -26.53 20.33 -6.65
C THR A 65 -25.03 20.31 -6.35
N GLY A 66 -24.28 21.28 -6.87
CA GLY A 66 -22.84 21.40 -6.66
C GLY A 66 -21.97 20.50 -7.53
N ILE A 67 -22.53 19.50 -8.21
CA ILE A 67 -21.78 18.53 -9.04
C ILE A 67 -20.98 19.21 -10.16
N ARG A 68 -21.59 20.20 -10.84
CA ARG A 68 -20.88 20.96 -11.88
C ARG A 68 -19.69 21.74 -11.33
N ARG A 69 -19.79 22.27 -10.11
CA ARG A 69 -18.68 22.97 -9.43
C ARG A 69 -17.55 22.00 -9.12
N LEU A 70 -17.85 20.82 -8.56
CA LEU A 70 -16.89 19.76 -8.32
C LEU A 70 -16.14 19.34 -9.58
N LEU A 71 -16.87 19.08 -10.67
CA LEU A 71 -16.25 18.72 -11.96
C LEU A 71 -15.38 19.83 -12.52
N LYS A 72 -15.77 21.09 -12.34
CA LYS A 72 -14.98 22.25 -12.76
C LYS A 72 -13.69 22.35 -11.93
N SER A 73 -13.77 22.19 -10.63
CA SER A 73 -12.60 22.18 -9.74
C SER A 73 -11.63 21.04 -10.12
N ILE A 74 -12.10 19.81 -10.27
CA ILE A 74 -11.26 18.69 -10.72
C ILE A 74 -10.56 19.01 -12.05
N ARG A 75 -11.24 19.63 -12.98
CA ARG A 75 -10.70 19.94 -14.31
C ARG A 75 -9.67 21.08 -14.31
N HIS A 76 -9.87 22.12 -13.51
CA HIS A 76 -9.12 23.36 -13.59
C HIS A 76 -8.14 23.57 -12.43
N ASP A 77 -8.53 23.11 -11.23
CA ASP A 77 -7.80 23.43 -9.99
C ASP A 77 -6.87 22.30 -9.56
N CYS A 78 -7.13 21.04 -10.01
CA CYS A 78 -6.23 19.93 -9.73
C CYS A 78 -4.93 20.03 -10.53
N PRO A 79 -3.77 19.67 -9.89
CA PRO A 79 -2.47 19.70 -10.56
C PRO A 79 -2.38 18.70 -11.71
N SER A 80 -1.64 19.06 -12.73
CA SER A 80 -1.27 18.16 -13.84
C SER A 80 -0.32 17.05 -13.37
N HIS A 81 -0.08 16.04 -14.22
CA HIS A 81 0.91 15.00 -13.92
C HIS A 81 2.33 15.60 -13.80
N GLU A 82 2.68 16.61 -14.58
CA GLU A 82 3.98 17.30 -14.55
C GLU A 82 4.18 18.07 -13.23
N GLU A 83 3.16 18.80 -12.79
CA GLU A 83 3.18 19.51 -11.50
C GLU A 83 3.30 18.49 -10.34
N THR A 84 2.62 17.34 -10.45
CA THR A 84 2.68 16.27 -9.45
C THR A 84 4.07 15.61 -9.42
N ILE A 85 4.73 15.41 -10.56
CA ILE A 85 6.10 14.91 -10.65
C ILE A 85 7.05 15.87 -9.91
N LYS A 86 6.95 17.17 -10.18
CA LYS A 86 7.79 18.20 -9.53
C LYS A 86 7.57 18.21 -8.01
N ARG A 87 6.31 18.23 -7.59
CA ARG A 87 5.92 18.21 -6.17
C ARG A 87 6.47 17.00 -5.40
N ASN A 88 6.40 15.82 -6.01
CA ASN A 88 6.87 14.58 -5.40
C ASN A 88 8.38 14.37 -5.51
N GLY A 89 9.10 15.29 -6.15
CA GLY A 89 10.56 15.22 -6.29
C GLY A 89 11.04 14.06 -7.17
N PHE A 90 10.19 13.55 -8.05
CA PHE A 90 10.62 12.55 -9.02
C PHE A 90 11.65 13.14 -9.99
N LYS A 91 12.82 12.57 -9.99
CA LYS A 91 13.87 12.90 -10.97
C LYS A 91 13.69 12.03 -12.21
N ILE A 92 12.74 12.39 -13.05
CA ILE A 92 12.45 11.66 -14.28
C ILE A 92 13.10 12.40 -15.45
N THR A 93 13.87 11.68 -16.26
CA THR A 93 14.49 12.23 -17.48
C THR A 93 13.46 12.19 -18.61
N ASN A 94 13.29 13.27 -19.36
CA ASN A 94 12.23 13.45 -20.35
C ASN A 94 12.14 12.37 -21.46
N ASN A 95 13.18 11.58 -21.66
CA ASN A 95 13.25 10.54 -22.71
C ASN A 95 13.13 9.12 -22.17
N VAL A 96 12.77 8.96 -20.89
CA VAL A 96 12.64 7.65 -20.25
C VAL A 96 11.18 7.39 -19.93
N SER A 97 10.65 6.27 -20.39
CA SER A 97 9.30 5.86 -20.03
C SER A 97 9.29 5.36 -18.58
N CYS A 98 8.43 5.95 -17.78
CA CYS A 98 8.31 5.63 -16.37
C CYS A 98 6.85 5.37 -15.98
N VAL A 99 6.61 4.26 -15.32
CA VAL A 99 5.29 3.76 -14.93
C VAL A 99 5.28 3.38 -13.47
N GLN A 100 4.25 3.78 -12.77
CA GLN A 100 4.01 3.40 -11.38
C GLN A 100 2.74 2.59 -11.24
N VAL A 101 2.85 1.41 -10.68
CA VAL A 101 1.70 0.56 -10.33
C VAL A 101 1.14 1.02 -8.99
N PHE A 102 -0.11 1.42 -8.95
CA PHE A 102 -0.75 1.86 -7.71
C PHE A 102 -1.89 0.95 -7.25
N LYS A 103 -2.29 -0.01 -8.08
CA LYS A 103 -3.32 -1.00 -7.71
C LYS A 103 -3.15 -2.29 -8.49
N THR A 104 -3.35 -3.42 -7.83
CA THR A 104 -3.41 -4.75 -8.45
C THR A 104 -4.74 -5.40 -8.12
N ASN A 105 -5.35 -6.07 -9.10
CA ASN A 105 -6.56 -6.87 -8.93
C ASN A 105 -6.36 -8.23 -9.58
N PHE A 106 -6.99 -9.25 -9.03
CA PHE A 106 -7.10 -10.57 -9.65
C PHE A 106 -8.54 -10.75 -10.16
N ILE A 107 -8.67 -10.91 -11.46
CA ILE A 107 -9.98 -11.06 -12.12
C ILE A 107 -10.12 -12.51 -12.61
N PRO A 108 -11.19 -13.22 -12.24
CA PRO A 108 -11.44 -14.57 -12.73
C PRO A 108 -11.28 -14.64 -14.26
N HIS A 109 -10.58 -15.66 -14.75
CA HIS A 109 -10.26 -15.92 -16.17
C HIS A 109 -9.35 -14.89 -16.86
N ARG A 110 -9.07 -13.74 -16.25
CA ARG A 110 -8.14 -12.73 -16.79
C ARG A 110 -6.80 -12.71 -16.06
N GLY A 111 -6.75 -13.23 -14.83
CA GLY A 111 -5.56 -13.24 -13.99
C GLY A 111 -5.23 -11.85 -13.41
N LYS A 112 -3.96 -11.65 -13.14
CA LYS A 112 -3.42 -10.41 -12.56
C LYS A 112 -3.61 -9.23 -13.49
N GLN A 113 -4.20 -8.16 -12.96
CA GLN A 113 -4.43 -6.88 -13.61
C GLN A 113 -3.84 -5.76 -12.76
N SER A 114 -2.81 -5.11 -13.25
CA SER A 114 -2.17 -4.00 -12.56
C SER A 114 -2.61 -2.68 -13.16
N ILE A 115 -3.03 -1.74 -12.32
CA ILE A 115 -3.41 -0.38 -12.75
C ILE A 115 -2.23 0.53 -12.45
N ALA A 116 -1.78 1.24 -13.47
CA ALA A 116 -0.57 2.02 -13.42
C ALA A 116 -0.75 3.42 -13.98
N ARG A 117 0.02 4.38 -13.44
CA ARG A 117 0.16 5.74 -13.96
C ARG A 117 1.42 5.82 -14.80
N VAL A 118 1.30 6.34 -16.01
CA VAL A 118 2.45 6.72 -16.84
C VAL A 118 2.90 8.10 -16.41
N TRP A 119 4.10 8.19 -15.85
CA TRP A 119 4.67 9.46 -15.38
C TRP A 119 5.43 10.20 -16.47
N SER A 120 6.16 9.47 -17.33
CA SER A 120 6.93 10.05 -18.43
C SER A 120 7.04 9.10 -19.61
N GLY A 121 7.41 9.63 -20.76
CA GLY A 121 7.61 8.86 -21.98
C GLY A 121 6.32 8.36 -22.62
N GLU A 122 6.49 7.42 -23.53
CA GLU A 122 5.40 6.73 -24.24
C GLU A 122 5.62 5.22 -24.12
N LEU A 123 4.54 4.48 -23.91
CA LEU A 123 4.54 3.03 -23.83
C LEU A 123 3.83 2.47 -25.05
N GLU A 124 4.43 1.46 -25.66
CA GLU A 124 3.83 0.73 -26.77
C GLU A 124 3.60 -0.74 -26.39
N GLU A 125 2.53 -1.32 -26.90
CA GLU A 125 2.29 -2.76 -26.79
C GLU A 125 3.46 -3.53 -27.40
N GLY A 126 3.98 -4.52 -26.69
CA GLY A 126 5.15 -5.32 -27.11
C GLY A 126 6.50 -4.73 -26.72
N SER A 127 6.57 -3.47 -26.25
CA SER A 127 7.81 -2.89 -25.71
C SER A 127 8.24 -3.58 -24.41
N SER A 128 9.51 -3.43 -24.06
CA SER A 128 10.07 -3.97 -22.83
C SER A 128 10.50 -2.84 -21.91
N LEU A 129 10.13 -2.95 -20.63
CA LEU A 129 10.64 -2.10 -19.56
C LEU A 129 11.79 -2.82 -18.83
N GLN A 130 12.34 -2.18 -17.82
CA GLN A 130 13.42 -2.67 -16.94
C GLN A 130 13.32 -4.18 -16.66
N ASN A 131 14.47 -4.89 -16.66
CA ASN A 131 14.56 -6.32 -16.39
C ASN A 131 13.76 -7.21 -17.37
N SER A 132 13.61 -6.78 -18.62
CA SER A 132 12.91 -7.55 -19.65
C SER A 132 11.41 -7.76 -19.39
N ILE A 133 10.78 -6.89 -18.62
CA ILE A 133 9.33 -6.89 -18.41
C ILE A 133 8.65 -6.49 -19.73
N ARG A 134 8.08 -7.46 -20.44
CA ARG A 134 7.41 -7.23 -21.70
C ARG A 134 5.95 -6.79 -21.49
N LEU A 135 5.58 -5.66 -22.07
CA LEU A 135 4.23 -5.12 -22.06
C LEU A 135 3.37 -5.81 -23.14
N GLN A 136 2.73 -6.93 -22.77
CA GLN A 136 1.96 -7.72 -23.74
C GLN A 136 0.61 -7.13 -24.08
N ASN A 137 -0.06 -6.52 -23.11
CA ASN A 137 -1.39 -5.97 -23.27
C ASN A 137 -1.55 -4.68 -22.47
N LEU A 138 -1.87 -3.60 -23.16
CA LEU A 138 -2.20 -2.30 -22.60
C LEU A 138 -3.71 -2.07 -22.71
N PHE A 139 -4.32 -1.54 -21.66
CA PHE A 139 -5.74 -1.22 -21.62
C PHE A 139 -5.99 0.18 -21.12
N SER A 140 -6.92 0.88 -21.72
CA SER A 140 -7.59 2.04 -21.14
C SER A 140 -8.76 1.57 -20.29
N LEU A 141 -8.96 2.23 -19.16
CA LEU A 141 -9.99 1.88 -18.17
C LEU A 141 -11.19 2.81 -18.32
N LYS A 142 -12.37 2.25 -18.59
CA LYS A 142 -13.65 2.97 -18.64
C LYS A 142 -14.64 2.29 -17.68
N GLY A 143 -14.67 2.73 -16.43
CA GLY A 143 -15.45 2.05 -15.40
C GLY A 143 -15.00 0.60 -15.23
N LYS A 144 -15.87 -0.36 -15.55
CA LYS A 144 -15.57 -1.82 -15.50
C LYS A 144 -14.97 -2.36 -16.80
N GLU A 145 -14.93 -1.57 -17.86
CA GLU A 145 -14.48 -2.01 -19.18
C GLU A 145 -12.98 -1.75 -19.35
N PHE A 146 -12.30 -2.74 -19.93
CA PHE A 146 -10.91 -2.69 -20.32
C PHE A 146 -10.86 -2.63 -21.84
N VAL A 147 -10.56 -1.45 -22.40
CA VAL A 147 -10.45 -1.25 -23.85
C VAL A 147 -8.99 -1.37 -24.24
N LYS A 148 -8.67 -2.31 -25.11
CA LYS A 148 -7.30 -2.51 -25.59
C LYS A 148 -6.79 -1.27 -26.32
N ILE A 149 -5.56 -0.85 -26.00
CA ILE A 149 -4.87 0.27 -26.63
C ILE A 149 -3.47 -0.19 -27.08
N SER A 150 -2.97 0.41 -28.16
CA SER A 150 -1.63 0.12 -28.67
C SER A 150 -0.54 0.98 -28.05
N LYS A 151 -0.91 2.18 -27.56
CA LYS A 151 0.01 3.17 -27.01
C LYS A 151 -0.61 3.87 -25.81
N ALA A 152 0.25 4.28 -24.87
CA ALA A 152 -0.08 5.12 -23.74
C ALA A 152 1.02 6.16 -23.54
N LYS A 153 0.66 7.36 -23.13
CA LYS A 153 1.60 8.49 -22.94
C LYS A 153 1.58 9.02 -21.52
N ALA A 154 2.56 9.84 -21.21
CA ALA A 154 2.65 10.52 -19.93
C ALA A 154 1.34 11.18 -19.52
N GLY A 155 0.89 10.93 -18.31
CA GLY A 155 -0.39 11.37 -17.76
C GLY A 155 -1.51 10.33 -17.86
N ASP A 156 -1.38 9.28 -18.66
CA ASP A 156 -2.41 8.24 -18.78
C ASP A 156 -2.43 7.30 -17.56
N ILE A 157 -3.63 6.82 -17.25
CA ILE A 157 -3.84 5.70 -16.34
C ILE A 157 -4.21 4.49 -17.18
N ILE A 158 -3.43 3.42 -17.04
CA ILE A 158 -3.53 2.23 -17.87
C ILE A 158 -3.69 0.96 -17.06
N GLY A 159 -4.27 -0.05 -17.67
CA GLY A 159 -4.26 -1.43 -17.18
C GLY A 159 -3.16 -2.24 -17.86
N LEU A 160 -2.38 -2.97 -17.06
CA LEU A 160 -1.38 -3.93 -17.49
C LEU A 160 -1.86 -5.32 -17.10
N SER A 161 -1.90 -6.26 -18.04
CA SER A 161 -2.40 -7.61 -17.79
C SER A 161 -1.30 -8.65 -17.81
N ARG A 162 -1.43 -9.64 -16.92
CA ARG A 162 -0.62 -10.86 -16.89
C ARG A 162 0.90 -10.61 -16.76
N ILE A 163 1.28 -9.61 -15.98
CA ILE A 163 2.68 -9.36 -15.67
C ILE A 163 2.89 -9.69 -14.19
N GLU A 164 3.33 -10.91 -13.92
CA GLU A 164 3.51 -11.43 -12.55
C GLU A 164 4.65 -10.73 -11.81
N ALA A 165 5.66 -10.25 -12.55
CA ALA A 165 6.85 -9.63 -11.98
C ALA A 165 6.63 -8.26 -11.35
N ILE A 166 5.47 -7.63 -11.55
CA ILE A 166 5.19 -6.27 -11.04
C ILE A 166 4.19 -6.31 -9.89
N ASN A 167 4.44 -5.51 -8.86
CA ASN A 167 3.59 -5.42 -7.68
C ASN A 167 3.05 -4.01 -7.47
N THR A 168 2.01 -3.90 -6.64
CA THR A 168 1.52 -2.59 -6.22
C THR A 168 2.61 -1.83 -5.49
N GLY A 169 2.86 -0.60 -5.93
CA GLY A 169 3.93 0.26 -5.43
C GLY A 169 5.19 0.29 -6.29
N ASP A 170 5.35 -0.62 -7.23
CA ASP A 170 6.52 -0.66 -8.09
C ASP A 170 6.56 0.53 -9.05
N LEU A 171 7.74 1.12 -9.16
CA LEU A 171 8.09 2.13 -10.14
C LEU A 171 9.04 1.50 -11.15
N ILE A 172 8.62 1.43 -12.40
CA ILE A 172 9.30 0.70 -13.48
C ILE A 172 9.65 1.68 -14.60
N SER A 173 10.85 1.56 -15.15
CA SER A 173 11.30 2.42 -16.25
C SER A 173 12.05 1.63 -17.32
N ASP A 174 12.19 2.20 -18.51
CA ASP A 174 13.03 1.68 -19.60
C ASP A 174 14.49 2.15 -19.53
N GLY A 175 14.82 2.99 -18.55
CA GLY A 175 16.18 3.47 -18.32
C GLY A 175 17.03 2.49 -17.50
N GLU A 176 18.35 2.46 -17.76
CA GLU A 176 19.33 1.62 -17.03
C GLU A 176 19.48 2.00 -15.55
N LYS A 177 19.06 3.18 -15.15
CA LYS A 177 19.16 3.65 -13.75
C LYS A 177 17.86 3.32 -13.04
N GLU A 178 17.98 2.59 -11.94
CA GLU A 178 16.90 2.51 -10.95
C GLU A 178 16.43 3.93 -10.62
N ILE A 179 15.22 4.25 -11.03
CA ILE A 179 14.54 5.43 -10.50
C ILE A 179 14.38 5.14 -9.01
N LYS A 180 15.11 5.86 -8.18
CA LYS A 180 15.01 5.71 -6.73
C LYS A 180 13.53 5.78 -6.38
N LYS A 181 13.02 4.73 -5.74
CA LYS A 181 11.62 4.60 -5.31
C LYS A 181 11.14 5.95 -4.82
N GLY A 182 10.18 6.52 -5.53
CA GLY A 182 9.62 7.82 -5.19
C GLY A 182 9.16 7.79 -3.75
N HIS A 183 9.66 8.71 -2.95
CA HIS A 183 9.61 8.65 -1.50
C HIS A 183 8.22 8.91 -0.90
N ASN A 184 7.21 9.16 -1.73
CA ASN A 184 5.89 9.62 -1.27
C ASN A 184 4.73 8.68 -1.62
N LEU A 185 4.98 7.38 -1.75
CA LEU A 185 3.87 6.44 -1.74
C LEU A 185 3.31 6.36 -0.32
N PRO A 186 1.98 6.45 -0.16
CA PRO A 186 1.36 6.25 1.15
C PRO A 186 1.79 4.90 1.71
N ILE A 187 2.33 4.90 2.92
CA ILE A 187 2.63 3.67 3.64
C ILE A 187 1.29 3.09 4.07
N PRO A 188 0.99 1.82 3.74
CA PRO A 188 -0.23 1.19 4.22
C PRO A 188 -0.29 1.23 5.75
N PRO A 189 -1.48 1.45 6.33
CA PRO A 189 -1.63 1.42 7.78
C PRO A 189 -1.24 0.04 8.29
N GLN A 190 -0.46 0.02 9.38
CA GLN A 190 -0.05 -1.25 9.98
C GLN A 190 -1.26 -1.99 10.55
N PRO A 191 -1.40 -3.29 10.26
CA PRO A 191 -2.49 -4.08 10.80
C PRO A 191 -2.26 -4.37 12.28
N ILE A 192 -3.33 -4.25 13.06
CA ILE A 192 -3.28 -4.38 14.53
C ILE A 192 -4.21 -5.48 15.07
N TYR A 193 -5.07 -6.03 14.23
CA TYR A 193 -6.09 -6.99 14.66
C TYR A 193 -5.86 -8.35 13.99
N PRO A 194 -5.46 -9.39 14.75
CA PRO A 194 -5.21 -10.72 14.22
C PRO A 194 -6.43 -11.63 14.30
N LYS A 195 -6.52 -12.58 13.36
CA LYS A 195 -7.36 -13.77 13.45
C LYS A 195 -6.56 -15.01 13.04
N ALA A 196 -6.69 -16.09 13.81
CA ALA A 196 -6.17 -17.38 13.41
C ALA A 196 -7.21 -18.09 12.55
N ILE A 197 -6.81 -18.58 11.38
CA ILE A 197 -7.68 -19.28 10.45
C ILE A 197 -7.05 -20.56 9.95
N ARG A 198 -7.89 -21.49 9.54
CA ARG A 198 -7.51 -22.68 8.76
C ARG A 198 -8.57 -23.02 7.73
N ALA A 199 -8.19 -23.73 6.68
CA ALA A 199 -9.16 -24.31 5.78
C ALA A 199 -10.00 -25.37 6.51
N ILE A 200 -11.30 -25.47 6.20
CA ILE A 200 -12.16 -26.54 6.74
C ILE A 200 -11.68 -27.88 6.17
N LYS A 201 -11.39 -27.91 4.86
CA LYS A 201 -10.89 -29.09 4.17
C LYS A 201 -9.38 -29.00 4.06
N ARG A 202 -8.67 -30.04 4.47
CA ARG A 202 -7.19 -30.10 4.41
C ARG A 202 -6.63 -30.00 2.99
N GLU A 203 -7.39 -30.47 2.01
CA GLU A 203 -7.06 -30.35 0.60
C GLU A 203 -6.99 -28.91 0.09
N ASP A 204 -7.66 -27.97 0.77
CA ASP A 204 -7.68 -26.55 0.43
C ASP A 204 -6.50 -25.75 1.04
N ASP A 205 -5.61 -26.34 1.85
CA ASP A 205 -4.55 -25.61 2.55
C ASP A 205 -3.56 -24.92 1.57
N VAL A 206 -3.20 -25.59 0.47
CA VAL A 206 -2.31 -25.01 -0.55
C VAL A 206 -3.03 -23.88 -1.25
N LYS A 207 -4.26 -24.12 -1.69
CA LYS A 207 -5.09 -23.13 -2.37
C LYS A 207 -5.37 -21.91 -1.49
N LEU A 208 -5.57 -22.12 -0.18
CA LEU A 208 -5.71 -21.03 0.81
C LEU A 208 -4.47 -20.14 0.82
N SER A 209 -3.28 -20.75 0.86
CA SER A 209 -2.01 -20.01 0.89
C SER A 209 -1.79 -19.18 -0.39
N GLU A 210 -2.13 -19.72 -1.56
CA GLU A 210 -2.05 -19.01 -2.84
C GLU A 210 -3.07 -17.88 -2.93
N SER A 211 -4.34 -18.14 -2.57
CA SER A 211 -5.40 -17.13 -2.58
C SER A 211 -5.11 -15.97 -1.63
N LEU A 212 -4.50 -16.26 -0.48
CA LEU A 212 -4.08 -15.22 0.47
C LEU A 212 -2.96 -14.35 -0.09
N LYS A 213 -2.01 -14.90 -0.85
CA LYS A 213 -0.99 -14.09 -1.54
C LYS A 213 -1.62 -13.12 -2.54
N GLU A 214 -2.57 -13.58 -3.36
CA GLU A 214 -3.31 -12.72 -4.29
C GLU A 214 -4.08 -11.61 -3.56
N ILE A 215 -4.68 -11.91 -2.42
CA ILE A 215 -5.38 -10.92 -1.59
C ILE A 215 -4.40 -9.87 -1.05
N LEU A 216 -3.21 -10.25 -0.59
CA LEU A 216 -2.16 -9.34 -0.14
C LEU A 216 -1.67 -8.40 -1.25
N GLU A 217 -1.53 -8.90 -2.47
CA GLU A 217 -1.16 -8.06 -3.61
C GLU A 217 -2.26 -7.05 -3.97
N THR A 218 -3.53 -7.40 -3.73
CA THR A 218 -4.67 -6.50 -3.95
C THR A 218 -4.77 -5.43 -2.87
N ASP A 219 -4.42 -5.77 -1.63
CA ASP A 219 -4.52 -4.89 -0.48
C ASP A 219 -3.34 -5.13 0.48
N SER A 220 -2.37 -4.24 0.44
CA SER A 220 -1.15 -4.31 1.24
C SER A 220 -1.34 -3.95 2.72
N SER A 221 -2.55 -3.61 3.15
CA SER A 221 -2.87 -3.35 4.56
C SER A 221 -3.15 -4.62 5.38
N TYR A 222 -3.17 -5.79 4.73
CA TYR A 222 -3.17 -7.08 5.41
C TYR A 222 -1.75 -7.60 5.59
N VAL A 223 -1.53 -8.39 6.63
CA VAL A 223 -0.31 -9.18 6.83
C VAL A 223 -0.69 -10.62 7.14
N ILE A 224 0.04 -11.56 6.57
CA ILE A 224 -0.12 -12.99 6.84
C ILE A 224 1.14 -13.47 7.54
N GLU A 225 0.94 -14.15 8.65
CA GLU A 225 1.99 -14.71 9.48
C GLU A 225 1.71 -16.20 9.73
N ARG A 226 2.69 -17.04 9.47
CA ARG A 226 2.65 -18.41 9.94
C ARG A 226 3.46 -18.54 11.22
N ASN A 227 2.77 -18.65 12.34
CA ASN A 227 3.44 -18.83 13.62
C ASN A 227 4.04 -20.25 13.69
N THR A 228 5.37 -20.32 13.69
CA THR A 228 6.10 -21.61 13.66
C THR A 228 5.95 -22.41 14.95
N ALA A 229 5.77 -21.75 16.08
CA ALA A 229 5.63 -22.41 17.38
C ALA A 229 4.22 -23.00 17.60
N THR A 230 3.18 -22.28 17.19
CA THR A 230 1.78 -22.73 17.33
C THR A 230 1.24 -23.40 16.06
N GLN A 231 1.98 -23.33 14.95
CA GLN A 231 1.58 -23.82 13.61
C GLN A 231 0.31 -23.15 13.06
N GLN A 232 -0.13 -22.05 13.66
CA GLN A 232 -1.30 -21.33 13.23
C GLN A 232 -1.00 -20.36 12.09
N LEU A 233 -1.95 -20.21 11.18
CA LEU A 233 -1.96 -19.18 10.17
C LEU A 233 -2.75 -17.99 10.69
N LEU A 234 -2.06 -16.87 10.88
CA LEU A 234 -2.63 -15.62 11.37
C LEU A 234 -2.81 -14.66 10.20
N ILE A 235 -3.99 -14.05 10.10
CA ILE A 235 -4.23 -12.89 9.23
C ILE A 235 -4.38 -11.67 10.13
N TRP A 236 -3.61 -10.64 9.82
CA TRP A 236 -3.65 -9.36 10.48
C TRP A 236 -4.36 -8.34 9.60
N GLY A 237 -5.22 -7.52 10.17
CA GLY A 237 -5.95 -6.45 9.50
C GLY A 237 -6.19 -5.26 10.43
N GLN A 238 -6.94 -4.27 9.95
CA GLN A 238 -7.26 -3.06 10.70
C GLN A 238 -8.35 -3.27 11.76
N GLY A 239 -9.12 -4.35 11.65
CA GLY A 239 -10.22 -4.66 12.55
C GLY A 239 -11.06 -5.82 12.05
N GLU A 240 -12.12 -6.16 12.81
CA GLU A 240 -12.94 -7.31 12.51
C GLU A 240 -13.64 -7.24 11.16
N ILE A 241 -14.20 -6.08 10.80
CA ILE A 241 -14.89 -5.91 9.51
C ILE A 241 -13.90 -6.09 8.36
N HIS A 242 -12.70 -5.56 8.48
CA HIS A 242 -11.65 -5.71 7.48
C HIS A 242 -11.31 -7.19 7.25
N LEU A 243 -11.10 -7.95 8.31
CA LEU A 243 -10.84 -9.40 8.20
C LEU A 243 -12.05 -10.18 7.67
N ARG A 244 -13.27 -9.78 8.01
CA ARG A 244 -14.49 -10.38 7.45
C ARG A 244 -14.55 -10.24 5.92
N VAL A 245 -14.07 -9.12 5.37
CA VAL A 245 -13.95 -8.94 3.91
C VAL A 245 -13.05 -10.00 3.29
N VAL A 246 -11.89 -10.31 3.90
CA VAL A 246 -11.01 -11.39 3.42
C VAL A 246 -11.68 -12.74 3.45
N LEU A 247 -12.33 -13.09 4.57
CA LEU A 247 -13.01 -14.37 4.71
C LEU A 247 -14.14 -14.52 3.67
N ASN A 248 -14.89 -13.44 3.42
CA ASN A 248 -15.90 -13.43 2.37
C ASN A 248 -15.30 -13.56 0.97
N LYS A 249 -14.15 -12.92 0.68
CA LYS A 249 -13.44 -13.09 -0.60
C LYS A 249 -12.97 -14.54 -0.78
N LEU A 250 -12.39 -15.16 0.26
CA LEU A 250 -11.97 -16.55 0.22
C LEU A 250 -13.15 -17.48 -0.12
N LYS A 251 -14.29 -17.28 0.52
CA LYS A 251 -15.49 -18.07 0.26
C LYS A 251 -16.09 -17.82 -1.13
N ASN A 252 -16.30 -16.55 -1.50
CA ASN A 252 -17.10 -16.22 -2.69
C ASN A 252 -16.27 -16.25 -3.99
N ASN A 253 -14.99 -15.85 -3.95
CA ASN A 253 -14.15 -15.74 -5.14
C ASN A 253 -13.28 -16.98 -5.36
N TYR A 254 -12.85 -17.63 -4.26
CA TYR A 254 -11.92 -18.75 -4.31
C TYR A 254 -12.57 -20.09 -3.94
N ASN A 255 -13.83 -20.09 -3.48
CA ASN A 255 -14.53 -21.29 -3.01
C ASN A 255 -13.79 -22.02 -1.87
N ILE A 256 -13.18 -21.25 -0.95
CA ILE A 256 -12.47 -21.79 0.20
C ILE A 256 -13.26 -21.44 1.46
N GLU A 257 -13.75 -22.46 2.15
CA GLU A 257 -14.35 -22.28 3.46
C GLU A 257 -13.29 -22.37 4.55
N THR A 258 -13.28 -21.36 5.43
CA THR A 258 -12.33 -21.23 6.52
C THR A 258 -13.02 -21.35 7.87
N LYS A 259 -12.29 -21.86 8.85
CA LYS A 259 -12.69 -21.86 10.26
C LYS A 259 -11.77 -20.95 11.05
N GLU A 260 -12.36 -20.08 11.86
CA GLU A 260 -11.65 -19.27 12.83
C GLU A 260 -11.24 -20.11 14.03
N GLU A 261 -10.07 -19.91 14.55
CA GLU A 261 -9.52 -20.57 15.72
C GLU A 261 -9.13 -19.56 16.80
N LYS A 262 -9.08 -20.00 18.05
CA LYS A 262 -8.52 -19.19 19.12
C LYS A 262 -7.01 -19.03 18.88
N ILE A 263 -6.51 -17.82 19.01
CA ILE A 263 -5.08 -17.55 18.89
C ILE A 263 -4.37 -18.19 20.09
N ASN A 264 -3.38 -19.02 19.80
CA ASN A 264 -2.52 -19.64 20.79
C ASN A 264 -1.25 -18.82 20.96
N PHE A 265 -0.83 -18.64 22.18
CA PHE A 265 0.43 -17.99 22.51
C PHE A 265 1.51 -19.04 22.70
N ALA A 266 2.64 -18.87 22.04
CA ALA A 266 3.82 -19.70 22.28
C ALA A 266 4.47 -19.27 23.59
N PHE A 267 4.24 -20.01 24.63
CA PHE A 267 4.96 -19.83 25.89
C PHE A 267 6.30 -20.54 25.80
N HIS A 268 7.35 -19.87 26.21
CA HIS A 268 8.68 -20.46 26.35
C HIS A 268 9.03 -20.55 27.82
N GLU A 269 9.54 -21.69 28.19
CA GLU A 269 10.08 -21.88 29.54
C GLU A 269 11.47 -21.25 29.63
N THR A 270 11.80 -20.75 30.81
CA THR A 270 13.13 -20.25 31.15
C THR A 270 13.52 -20.66 32.54
N ILE A 271 14.81 -20.72 32.80
CA ILE A 271 15.34 -20.97 34.10
C ILE A 271 15.46 -19.67 34.91
N GLN A 272 15.19 -19.72 36.22
CA GLN A 272 15.26 -18.56 37.10
C GLN A 272 16.57 -18.51 37.91
N GLY A 273 17.20 -19.66 38.14
CA GLY A 273 18.40 -19.78 38.94
C GLY A 273 19.61 -20.24 38.14
N SER A 274 20.80 -20.02 38.71
CA SER A 274 22.06 -20.53 38.17
C SER A 274 22.51 -21.74 38.98
N VAL A 275 23.03 -22.73 38.29
CA VAL A 275 23.65 -23.92 38.91
C VAL A 275 25.03 -24.10 38.31
N SER A 276 26.03 -24.25 39.13
CA SER A 276 27.41 -24.55 38.71
C SER A 276 27.77 -25.99 39.09
N ASP A 277 28.65 -26.60 38.30
CA ASP A 277 29.17 -27.95 38.51
C ASP A 277 28.09 -29.05 38.65
N HIS A 278 26.95 -28.87 37.91
CA HIS A 278 25.89 -29.87 37.91
C HIS A 278 26.34 -31.14 37.20
N ILE A 279 26.37 -32.25 37.94
CA ILE A 279 26.79 -33.54 37.41
C ILE A 279 25.57 -34.32 36.96
N THR A 280 25.50 -34.61 35.67
CA THR A 280 24.50 -35.51 35.10
C THR A 280 25.16 -36.78 34.60
N THR A 281 24.60 -37.93 35.00
CA THR A 281 25.09 -39.24 34.58
C THR A 281 23.97 -39.98 33.83
N HIS A 282 24.27 -40.35 32.58
CA HIS A 282 23.43 -41.26 31.81
C HIS A 282 23.99 -42.66 31.91
N LYS A 283 23.22 -43.57 32.51
CA LYS A 283 23.56 -44.99 32.56
C LYS A 283 22.37 -45.80 32.13
N LYS A 284 22.49 -46.50 31.00
CA LYS A 284 21.44 -47.38 30.49
C LYS A 284 22.07 -48.72 30.11
N GLN A 285 21.56 -49.80 30.68
CA GLN A 285 21.97 -51.17 30.35
C GLN A 285 20.74 -52.02 30.10
N SER A 286 20.55 -52.45 28.87
CA SER A 286 19.46 -53.34 28.46
C SER A 286 20.02 -54.42 27.56
N GLY A 287 20.76 -55.42 28.19
CA GLY A 287 21.35 -56.54 27.52
C GLY A 287 22.46 -56.16 26.52
N GLY A 288 23.68 -56.64 26.71
CA GLY A 288 24.85 -56.35 25.88
C GLY A 288 25.62 -55.09 26.36
N ALA A 289 26.23 -54.35 25.41
CA ALA A 289 27.07 -53.20 25.71
C ALA A 289 26.22 -52.05 26.30
N GLY A 290 26.52 -51.65 27.54
CA GLY A 290 25.83 -50.54 28.23
C GLY A 290 26.23 -49.18 27.69
N GLN A 291 25.32 -48.23 27.80
CA GLN A 291 25.57 -46.79 27.51
C GLN A 291 25.93 -46.08 28.83
N TYR A 292 27.03 -45.38 28.84
CA TYR A 292 27.46 -44.57 29.97
C TYR A 292 27.98 -43.23 29.48
N ALA A 293 27.48 -42.15 30.07
CA ALA A 293 28.01 -40.81 29.87
C ALA A 293 27.89 -40.01 31.17
N LYS A 294 28.90 -39.24 31.51
CA LYS A 294 28.89 -38.32 32.62
C LYS A 294 29.30 -36.95 32.15
N ILE A 295 28.47 -35.96 32.42
CA ILE A 295 28.75 -34.55 32.03
C ILE A 295 28.68 -33.70 33.29
N VAL A 296 29.49 -32.65 33.31
CA VAL A 296 29.45 -31.58 34.30
C VAL A 296 29.11 -30.31 33.57
N ILE A 297 28.07 -29.62 33.99
CA ILE A 297 27.56 -28.43 33.27
C ILE A 297 27.26 -27.30 34.23
N ASP A 298 27.57 -26.10 33.80
CA ASP A 298 27.06 -24.84 34.35
C ASP A 298 25.85 -24.40 33.56
N VAL A 299 24.78 -24.06 34.28
CA VAL A 299 23.55 -23.54 33.63
C VAL A 299 23.22 -22.19 34.24
N LYS A 300 23.05 -21.18 33.40
CA LYS A 300 22.75 -19.81 33.82
C LYS A 300 21.62 -19.22 32.95
N PRO A 301 20.72 -18.40 33.53
CA PRO A 301 19.75 -17.66 32.74
C PRO A 301 20.45 -16.64 31.85
N LEU A 302 19.95 -16.47 30.62
CA LEU A 302 20.39 -15.44 29.69
C LEU A 302 19.47 -14.22 29.75
N PRO A 303 19.94 -13.04 29.33
CA PRO A 303 19.09 -11.87 29.11
C PRO A 303 17.96 -12.16 28.16
N ARG A 304 16.84 -11.42 28.31
CA ARG A 304 15.69 -11.58 27.43
C ARG A 304 16.05 -11.23 25.98
N GLY A 305 15.75 -12.16 25.07
CA GLY A 305 16.08 -12.04 23.64
C GLY A 305 17.29 -12.89 23.21
N GLU A 306 18.09 -13.39 24.15
CA GLU A 306 19.12 -14.39 23.90
C GLU A 306 18.53 -15.78 24.18
N TYR A 307 18.23 -16.54 23.12
CA TYR A 307 17.49 -17.81 23.28
C TYR A 307 18.34 -18.95 23.85
N PHE A 308 19.57 -19.10 23.38
CA PHE A 308 20.45 -20.19 23.79
C PHE A 308 21.92 -19.86 23.51
N LYS A 309 22.79 -20.11 24.45
CA LYS A 309 24.25 -20.01 24.28
C LYS A 309 24.89 -21.24 24.83
N PHE A 310 25.77 -21.87 24.08
CA PHE A 310 26.56 -23.00 24.52
C PHE A 310 28.06 -22.62 24.50
N GLU A 311 28.74 -22.89 25.59
CA GLU A 311 30.18 -22.70 25.72
C GLU A 311 30.80 -24.02 26.22
N ASN A 312 31.85 -24.48 25.55
CA ASN A 312 32.64 -25.61 26.00
C ASN A 312 33.85 -25.08 26.77
N LYS A 313 34.01 -25.54 28.03
CA LYS A 313 35.14 -25.18 28.91
C LYS A 313 36.16 -26.29 28.98
#